data_4775b9c91a713282219fb8d5411d1d34
#
_entry.id   4775b9c91a713282219fb8d5411d1d34
#
_cell.length_a   1.000
_cell.length_b   1.000
_cell.length_c   1.000
_cell.angle_alpha   90.00
_cell.angle_beta   90.00
_cell.angle_gamma   90.00
#
_symmetry.space_group_name_H-M   'P 1'
#
loop_
_entity.id
_entity.type
_entity.pdbx_description
1 polymer ?
#
loop_
_entity_poly.entity_id
_entity_poly.type
_entity_poly.pdbx_seq_one_letter_code
_entity_poly.pdbx_strand_id
1 'polypeptide(L)'
;MMRNNSMLNMQKNKVAYNKYLTQYNTHKKIQRPSDDPTIAARALKYRTTLAEIDQYLTNIKDATSWMNTTETCLNAVNKKLTDMIDYCTQAATGTYNEKDRADIVTQLKQFSKYIYEQNADADYAGRYLFTGFRTDVPMLFDKEETGTTYTITENIDINTINKYQYVYGEASYNVGSSAADYANQASEFATTHRALLSYDKLDDNQTVKLTYTDSTGTQQTVTAITKSVAADTKYNEHLHPGADEVYFVPETGELVFGDDVYDSIRAGKDLSVDYKKTEFAAKDVRPEHYFNCTAVDN
;
A
#
# COMPACT_ATOMS: atom_id res chain seq x y z
N MET A 1 -48.98 77.72 1.31
CA MET A 1 -49.14 76.24 1.50
C MET A 1 -49.00 75.43 0.21
N MET A 2 -49.58 75.80 -0.93
CA MET A 2 -49.47 75.05 -2.23
C MET A 2 -48.02 74.84 -2.70
N ARG A 3 -47.16 75.85 -2.68
CA ARG A 3 -45.79 75.78 -3.14
C ARG A 3 -44.90 74.79 -2.39
N ASN A 4 -45.08 74.67 -1.08
CA ASN A 4 -44.37 73.70 -0.24
C ASN A 4 -44.84 72.24 -0.52
N ASN A 5 -46.16 72.04 -0.77
CA ASN A 5 -46.68 70.72 -1.12
C ASN A 5 -46.17 70.26 -2.50
N SER A 6 -46.13 71.17 -3.49
CA SER A 6 -45.58 70.88 -4.82
C SER A 6 -44.08 70.51 -4.73
N MET A 7 -43.32 71.24 -3.92
CA MET A 7 -41.88 70.96 -3.74
C MET A 7 -41.64 69.62 -3.04
N LEU A 8 -42.42 69.28 -2.01
CA LEU A 8 -42.39 67.96 -1.34
C LEU A 8 -42.76 66.83 -2.30
N ASN A 9 -43.78 67.01 -3.16
CA ASN A 9 -44.14 65.99 -4.12
C ASN A 9 -43.08 65.81 -5.20
N MET A 10 -42.44 66.88 -5.65
CA MET A 10 -41.32 66.82 -6.59
C MET A 10 -40.10 66.11 -6.01
N GLN A 11 -39.77 66.35 -4.74
CA GLN A 11 -38.72 65.66 -4.05
C GLN A 11 -39.03 64.16 -3.88
N LYS A 12 -40.28 63.80 -3.52
CA LYS A 12 -40.70 62.38 -3.45
C LYS A 12 -40.59 61.69 -4.80
N ASN A 13 -41.02 62.32 -5.86
CA ASN A 13 -40.93 61.77 -7.21
C ASN A 13 -39.47 61.62 -7.64
N LYS A 14 -38.59 62.55 -7.36
CA LYS A 14 -37.15 62.46 -7.66
C LYS A 14 -36.50 61.29 -6.88
N VAL A 15 -36.82 61.09 -5.62
CA VAL A 15 -36.31 59.96 -4.81
C VAL A 15 -36.81 58.63 -5.38
N ALA A 16 -38.11 58.55 -5.73
CA ALA A 16 -38.67 57.35 -6.35
C ALA A 16 -38.01 57.03 -7.71
N TYR A 17 -37.86 58.05 -8.55
CA TYR A 17 -37.19 57.92 -9.86
C TYR A 17 -35.77 57.42 -9.72
N ASN A 18 -34.95 58.03 -8.83
CA ASN A 18 -33.59 57.59 -8.58
C ASN A 18 -33.54 56.14 -8.06
N LYS A 19 -34.46 55.73 -7.22
CA LYS A 19 -34.56 54.37 -6.73
C LYS A 19 -34.85 53.40 -7.89
N TYR A 20 -35.82 53.67 -8.73
CA TYR A 20 -36.15 52.83 -9.90
C TYR A 20 -35.06 52.81 -10.96
N LEU A 21 -34.41 53.94 -11.21
CA LEU A 21 -33.25 54.00 -12.09
C LEU A 21 -32.07 53.13 -11.57
N THR A 22 -31.79 53.17 -10.26
CA THR A 22 -30.78 52.32 -9.64
C THR A 22 -31.16 50.85 -9.73
N GLN A 23 -32.44 50.50 -9.49
CA GLN A 23 -32.92 49.14 -9.65
C GLN A 23 -32.82 48.64 -11.10
N TYR A 24 -33.11 49.48 -12.06
CA TYR A 24 -33.00 49.17 -13.49
C TYR A 24 -31.52 48.92 -13.88
N ASN A 25 -30.63 49.82 -13.50
CA ASN A 25 -29.22 49.74 -13.87
C ASN A 25 -28.49 48.59 -13.18
N THR A 26 -28.87 48.20 -11.96
CA THR A 26 -28.23 47.12 -11.19
C THR A 26 -28.94 45.80 -11.33
N HIS A 27 -30.13 45.75 -11.90
CA HIS A 27 -31.01 44.58 -11.93
C HIS A 27 -31.30 43.96 -10.56
N LYS A 28 -31.15 44.77 -9.48
CA LYS A 28 -31.38 44.33 -8.10
C LYS A 28 -32.50 45.16 -7.48
N LYS A 29 -33.50 44.47 -6.90
CA LYS A 29 -34.65 45.09 -6.22
C LYS A 29 -34.23 45.82 -4.95
N ILE A 30 -33.15 45.31 -4.24
CA ILE A 30 -32.63 45.81 -2.99
C ILE A 30 -31.16 46.07 -3.17
N GLN A 31 -30.70 47.25 -2.73
CA GLN A 31 -29.29 47.65 -2.81
C GLN A 31 -28.61 47.54 -1.44
N ARG A 32 -29.33 47.83 -0.38
CA ARG A 32 -28.83 47.85 0.99
C ARG A 32 -29.73 46.99 1.88
N PRO A 33 -29.18 46.32 2.93
CA PRO A 33 -29.98 45.57 3.89
C PRO A 33 -31.06 46.43 4.58
N SER A 34 -30.85 47.76 4.67
CA SER A 34 -31.81 48.70 5.23
C SER A 34 -33.05 48.94 4.36
N ASP A 35 -33.03 48.61 3.04
CA ASP A 35 -34.15 48.81 2.14
C ASP A 35 -35.32 47.84 2.45
N ASP A 36 -34.97 46.57 2.73
CA ASP A 36 -35.87 45.55 3.20
C ASP A 36 -35.08 44.45 3.92
N PRO A 37 -35.06 44.45 5.27
CA PRO A 37 -34.23 43.50 6.03
C PRO A 37 -34.68 42.04 5.88
N THR A 38 -35.96 41.81 5.66
CA THR A 38 -36.51 40.43 5.51
C THR A 38 -36.08 39.79 4.18
N ILE A 39 -36.20 40.54 3.11
CA ILE A 39 -35.76 40.09 1.77
C ILE A 39 -34.24 40.01 1.73
N ALA A 40 -33.52 40.97 2.35
CA ALA A 40 -32.07 40.96 2.42
C ALA A 40 -31.53 39.70 3.14
N ALA A 41 -32.11 39.34 4.29
CA ALA A 41 -31.76 38.11 5.01
C ALA A 41 -31.98 36.84 4.19
N ARG A 42 -33.12 36.76 3.48
CA ARG A 42 -33.40 35.62 2.57
C ARG A 42 -32.43 35.57 1.39
N ALA A 43 -32.15 36.71 0.77
CA ALA A 43 -31.20 36.78 -0.34
C ALA A 43 -29.78 36.40 0.08
N LEU A 44 -29.37 36.78 1.28
CA LEU A 44 -28.07 36.38 1.83
C LEU A 44 -28.02 34.86 2.06
N LYS A 45 -29.06 34.28 2.66
CA LYS A 45 -29.15 32.83 2.87
C LYS A 45 -29.07 32.08 1.52
N TYR A 46 -29.81 32.49 0.52
CA TYR A 46 -29.75 31.85 -0.81
C TYR A 46 -28.39 31.98 -1.49
N ARG A 47 -27.70 33.11 -1.34
CA ARG A 47 -26.33 33.29 -1.83
C ARG A 47 -25.33 32.36 -1.15
N THR A 48 -25.43 32.19 0.17
CA THR A 48 -24.62 31.23 0.93
C THR A 48 -24.87 29.82 0.44
N THR A 49 -26.15 29.40 0.34
CA THR A 49 -26.50 28.06 -0.18
C THR A 49 -26.01 27.86 -1.61
N LEU A 50 -26.09 28.89 -2.47
CA LEU A 50 -25.61 28.80 -3.85
C LEU A 50 -24.08 28.63 -3.90
N ALA A 51 -23.35 29.37 -3.07
CA ALA A 51 -21.90 29.23 -2.95
C ALA A 51 -21.51 27.83 -2.41
N GLU A 52 -22.25 27.30 -1.47
CA GLU A 52 -22.07 25.93 -0.97
C GLU A 52 -22.28 24.88 -2.07
N ILE A 53 -23.35 25.06 -2.87
CA ILE A 53 -23.65 24.17 -4.01
C ILE A 53 -22.54 24.26 -5.07
N ASP A 54 -22.07 25.46 -5.41
CA ASP A 54 -20.98 25.64 -6.37
C ASP A 54 -19.69 24.96 -5.89
N GLN A 55 -19.40 25.05 -4.59
CA GLN A 55 -18.27 24.32 -3.98
C GLN A 55 -18.47 22.80 -4.04
N TYR A 56 -19.65 22.30 -3.76
CA TYR A 56 -19.95 20.86 -3.89
C TYR A 56 -19.80 20.37 -5.31
N LEU A 57 -20.26 21.14 -6.32
CA LEU A 57 -20.07 20.81 -7.72
C LEU A 57 -18.59 20.75 -8.11
N THR A 58 -17.78 21.66 -7.60
CA THR A 58 -16.34 21.65 -7.82
C THR A 58 -15.70 20.40 -7.19
N ASN A 59 -16.04 20.10 -5.93
CA ASN A 59 -15.54 18.92 -5.23
C ASN A 59 -15.93 17.61 -5.95
N ILE A 60 -17.15 17.55 -6.49
CA ILE A 60 -17.62 16.38 -7.28
C ILE A 60 -16.81 16.23 -8.56
N LYS A 61 -16.52 17.32 -9.26
CA LYS A 61 -15.71 17.29 -10.50
C LYS A 61 -14.30 16.81 -10.20
N ASP A 62 -13.68 17.31 -9.11
CA ASP A 62 -12.35 16.91 -8.71
C ASP A 62 -12.32 15.42 -8.31
N ALA A 63 -13.30 14.97 -7.52
CA ALA A 63 -13.42 13.57 -7.14
C ALA A 63 -13.63 12.65 -8.36
N THR A 64 -14.45 13.07 -9.33
CA THR A 64 -14.69 12.33 -10.57
C THR A 64 -13.40 12.23 -11.40
N SER A 65 -12.65 13.31 -11.51
CA SER A 65 -11.37 13.32 -12.23
C SER A 65 -10.33 12.41 -11.54
N TRP A 66 -10.26 12.45 -10.21
CA TRP A 66 -9.42 11.53 -9.43
C TRP A 66 -9.77 10.06 -9.71
N MET A 67 -11.06 9.71 -9.65
CA MET A 67 -11.52 8.34 -9.93
C MET A 67 -11.23 7.91 -11.36
N ASN A 68 -11.43 8.78 -12.35
CA ASN A 68 -11.13 8.46 -13.75
C ASN A 68 -9.63 8.21 -13.98
N THR A 69 -8.75 8.99 -13.34
CA THR A 69 -7.30 8.76 -13.41
C THR A 69 -6.94 7.44 -12.76
N THR A 70 -7.50 7.14 -11.58
CA THR A 70 -7.30 5.86 -10.88
C THR A 70 -7.76 4.68 -11.73
N GLU A 71 -8.95 4.77 -12.34
CA GLU A 71 -9.50 3.74 -13.24
C GLU A 71 -8.57 3.51 -14.45
N THR A 72 -8.07 4.58 -15.04
CA THR A 72 -7.15 4.50 -16.18
C THR A 72 -5.87 3.74 -15.80
N CYS A 73 -5.28 4.06 -14.65
CA CYS A 73 -4.10 3.36 -14.12
C CYS A 73 -4.38 1.88 -13.86
N LEU A 74 -5.49 1.56 -13.18
CA LEU A 74 -5.86 0.18 -12.88
C LEU A 74 -6.14 -0.64 -14.14
N ASN A 75 -6.79 -0.06 -15.14
CA ASN A 75 -7.02 -0.71 -16.43
C ASN A 75 -5.70 -0.97 -17.17
N ALA A 76 -4.73 -0.05 -17.09
CA ALA A 76 -3.40 -0.26 -17.66
C ALA A 76 -2.66 -1.42 -16.97
N VAL A 77 -2.71 -1.50 -15.64
CA VAL A 77 -2.13 -2.61 -14.86
C VAL A 77 -2.80 -3.93 -15.23
N ASN A 78 -4.13 -3.98 -15.23
CA ASN A 78 -4.88 -5.19 -15.55
C ASN A 78 -4.55 -5.72 -16.95
N LYS A 79 -4.43 -4.82 -17.94
CA LYS A 79 -3.99 -5.19 -19.29
C LYS A 79 -2.60 -5.80 -19.28
N LYS A 80 -1.65 -5.21 -18.54
CA LYS A 80 -0.28 -5.73 -18.43
C LYS A 80 -0.22 -7.08 -17.72
N LEU A 81 -1.02 -7.27 -16.69
CA LEU A 81 -1.13 -8.57 -16.01
C LEU A 81 -1.69 -9.65 -16.96
N THR A 82 -2.68 -9.31 -17.78
CA THR A 82 -3.21 -10.23 -18.81
C THR A 82 -2.11 -10.57 -19.84
N ASP A 83 -1.40 -9.56 -20.35
CA ASP A 83 -0.27 -9.78 -21.27
C ASP A 83 0.79 -10.71 -20.63
N MET A 84 1.10 -10.55 -19.33
CA MET A 84 2.04 -11.40 -18.59
C MET A 84 1.57 -12.85 -18.51
N ILE A 85 0.28 -13.09 -18.25
CA ILE A 85 -0.31 -14.44 -18.21
C ILE A 85 -0.17 -15.10 -19.58
N ASP A 86 -0.42 -14.38 -20.66
CA ASP A 86 -0.28 -14.88 -22.03
C ASP A 86 1.17 -15.27 -22.33
N TYR A 87 2.15 -14.44 -21.97
CA TYR A 87 3.57 -14.75 -22.12
C TYR A 87 4.02 -15.93 -21.26
N CYS A 88 3.53 -16.05 -20.02
CA CYS A 88 3.81 -17.22 -19.17
C CYS A 88 3.23 -18.52 -19.78
N THR A 89 2.01 -18.44 -20.33
CA THR A 89 1.39 -19.57 -21.01
C THR A 89 2.17 -19.99 -22.26
N GLN A 90 2.65 -19.03 -23.05
CA GLN A 90 3.52 -19.28 -24.20
C GLN A 90 4.83 -19.93 -23.77
N ALA A 91 5.49 -19.42 -22.72
CA ALA A 91 6.75 -19.97 -22.21
C ALA A 91 6.61 -21.41 -21.69
N ALA A 92 5.43 -21.79 -21.20
CA ALA A 92 5.12 -23.13 -20.72
C ALA A 92 4.96 -24.16 -21.85
N THR A 93 4.78 -23.72 -23.11
CA THR A 93 4.67 -24.65 -24.25
C THR A 93 6.04 -25.24 -24.60
N GLY A 94 6.09 -26.50 -24.98
CA GLY A 94 7.34 -27.21 -25.31
C GLY A 94 8.02 -26.78 -26.62
N THR A 95 7.43 -25.85 -27.38
CA THR A 95 7.90 -25.43 -28.71
C THR A 95 8.97 -24.35 -28.68
N TYR A 96 9.12 -23.62 -27.57
CA TYR A 96 10.08 -22.52 -27.43
C TYR A 96 11.45 -23.03 -27.00
N ASN A 97 12.50 -22.54 -27.66
CA ASN A 97 13.89 -22.81 -27.29
C ASN A 97 14.33 -21.92 -26.11
N GLU A 98 15.56 -22.13 -25.62
CA GLU A 98 16.12 -21.39 -24.49
C GLU A 98 16.18 -19.87 -24.72
N LYS A 99 16.56 -19.48 -25.96
CA LYS A 99 16.67 -18.07 -26.35
C LYS A 99 15.29 -17.40 -26.36
N ASP A 100 14.30 -18.04 -26.94
CA ASP A 100 12.93 -17.51 -27.00
C ASP A 100 12.35 -17.33 -25.59
N ARG A 101 12.64 -18.26 -24.67
CA ARG A 101 12.25 -18.13 -23.26
C ARG A 101 12.97 -16.98 -22.55
N ALA A 102 14.25 -16.76 -22.85
CA ALA A 102 15.00 -15.62 -22.32
C ALA A 102 14.42 -14.28 -22.79
N ASP A 103 13.97 -14.21 -24.04
CA ASP A 103 13.30 -13.02 -24.58
C ASP A 103 11.95 -12.80 -23.88
N ILE A 104 11.17 -13.85 -23.61
CA ILE A 104 9.93 -13.75 -22.82
C ILE A 104 10.22 -13.25 -21.40
N VAL A 105 11.24 -13.77 -20.73
CA VAL A 105 11.63 -13.29 -19.39
C VAL A 105 11.99 -11.80 -19.42
N THR A 106 12.66 -11.36 -20.47
CA THR A 106 12.99 -9.94 -20.65
C THR A 106 11.72 -9.08 -20.79
N GLN A 107 10.72 -9.53 -21.55
CA GLN A 107 9.42 -8.85 -21.67
C GLN A 107 8.67 -8.82 -20.33
N LEU A 108 8.66 -9.92 -19.59
CA LEU A 108 8.02 -9.97 -18.26
C LEU A 108 8.65 -8.97 -17.28
N LYS A 109 9.99 -8.85 -17.30
CA LYS A 109 10.71 -7.85 -16.51
C LYS A 109 10.35 -6.42 -16.92
N GLN A 110 10.16 -6.15 -18.22
CA GLN A 110 9.72 -4.83 -18.68
C GLN A 110 8.28 -4.52 -18.25
N PHE A 111 7.37 -5.49 -18.26
CA PHE A 111 6.02 -5.29 -17.78
C PHE A 111 5.98 -5.03 -16.25
N SER A 112 6.76 -5.79 -15.50
CA SER A 112 6.95 -5.54 -14.07
C SER A 112 7.44 -4.11 -13.83
N LYS A 113 8.50 -3.70 -14.54
CA LYS A 113 9.04 -2.35 -14.46
C LYS A 113 8.00 -1.28 -14.81
N TYR A 114 7.17 -1.51 -15.83
CA TYR A 114 6.11 -0.58 -16.21
C TYR A 114 5.07 -0.41 -15.08
N ILE A 115 4.67 -1.52 -14.44
CA ILE A 115 3.71 -1.47 -13.33
C ILE A 115 4.28 -0.65 -12.16
N TYR A 116 5.53 -0.89 -11.77
CA TYR A 116 6.16 -0.20 -10.64
C TYR A 116 6.52 1.25 -10.96
N GLU A 117 7.15 1.53 -12.09
CA GLU A 117 7.69 2.87 -12.36
C GLU A 117 6.66 3.86 -12.91
N GLN A 118 5.64 3.40 -13.64
CA GLN A 118 4.69 4.31 -14.29
C GLN A 118 3.33 4.38 -13.62
N ASN A 119 2.87 3.30 -12.99
CA ASN A 119 1.55 3.29 -12.38
C ASN A 119 1.59 3.46 -10.85
N ALA A 120 2.65 3.00 -10.18
CA ALA A 120 2.74 3.11 -8.74
C ALA A 120 2.84 4.56 -8.27
N ASP A 121 3.59 5.39 -9.00
CA ASP A 121 3.76 6.82 -8.73
C ASP A 121 2.77 7.71 -9.51
N ALA A 122 1.65 7.15 -9.98
CA ALA A 122 0.63 7.95 -10.66
C ALA A 122 0.08 9.04 -9.74
N ASP A 123 0.06 10.28 -10.24
CA ASP A 123 -0.40 11.44 -9.48
C ASP A 123 -1.62 12.13 -10.13
N TYR A 124 -2.37 12.83 -9.30
CA TYR A 124 -3.42 13.77 -9.70
C TYR A 124 -3.27 15.06 -8.93
N ALA A 125 -3.04 16.16 -9.63
CA ALA A 125 -2.85 17.50 -9.05
C ALA A 125 -1.77 17.56 -7.95
N GLY A 126 -0.67 16.82 -8.12
CA GLY A 126 0.44 16.74 -7.18
C GLY A 126 0.18 15.86 -5.96
N ARG A 127 -0.84 15.02 -6.01
CA ARG A 127 -1.13 14.01 -4.99
C ARG A 127 -1.05 12.62 -5.61
N TYR A 128 -0.30 11.73 -4.98
CA TYR A 128 -0.14 10.35 -5.43
C TYR A 128 -1.39 9.54 -5.14
N LEU A 129 -1.80 8.68 -6.11
CA LEU A 129 -3.08 7.98 -6.06
C LEU A 129 -3.06 6.74 -5.17
N PHE A 130 -1.93 6.02 -5.12
CA PHE A 130 -1.83 4.70 -4.49
C PHE A 130 -1.05 4.68 -3.18
N THR A 131 -0.82 5.84 -2.59
CA THR A 131 0.03 6.03 -1.41
C THR A 131 -0.70 6.02 -0.06
N GLY A 132 -1.97 5.61 -0.05
CA GLY A 132 -2.75 5.54 1.20
C GLY A 132 -2.99 6.92 1.84
N PHE A 133 -2.55 7.08 3.09
CA PHE A 133 -2.76 8.33 3.83
C PHE A 133 -1.77 9.45 3.46
N ARG A 134 -0.58 9.10 2.99
CA ARG A 134 0.47 10.05 2.62
C ARG A 134 0.50 10.29 1.13
N THR A 135 -0.38 11.16 0.66
CA THR A 135 -0.49 11.52 -0.77
C THR A 135 0.53 12.57 -1.22
N ASP A 136 1.34 13.08 -0.32
CA ASP A 136 2.36 14.12 -0.54
C ASP A 136 3.73 13.56 -0.96
N VAL A 137 3.96 12.26 -0.76
CA VAL A 137 5.23 11.58 -1.03
C VAL A 137 5.01 10.43 -2.03
N PRO A 138 5.93 10.20 -2.98
CA PRO A 138 5.82 9.09 -3.92
C PRO A 138 5.82 7.74 -3.20
N MET A 139 5.18 6.73 -3.78
CA MET A 139 5.10 5.40 -3.20
C MET A 139 6.46 4.71 -3.15
N LEU A 140 7.32 4.99 -4.12
CA LEU A 140 8.61 4.33 -4.30
C LEU A 140 9.76 5.26 -3.92
N PHE A 141 10.87 4.68 -3.47
CA PHE A 141 12.14 5.42 -3.36
C PHE A 141 12.70 5.74 -4.74
N ASP A 142 12.96 7.00 -5.03
CA ASP A 142 13.57 7.41 -6.31
C ASP A 142 15.02 6.97 -6.45
N LYS A 143 15.71 6.90 -5.32
CA LYS A 143 17.13 6.54 -5.20
C LYS A 143 17.28 5.54 -4.06
N GLU A 144 18.43 4.88 -4.05
CA GLU A 144 18.85 4.08 -2.92
C GLU A 144 18.86 4.92 -1.62
N GLU A 145 18.25 4.40 -0.58
CA GLU A 145 18.15 5.02 0.74
C GLU A 145 18.91 4.16 1.76
N THR A 146 19.92 4.74 2.40
CA THR A 146 20.78 4.07 3.40
C THR A 146 20.96 4.90 4.67
N GLY A 147 20.40 6.11 4.68
CA GLY A 147 20.57 7.07 5.79
C GLY A 147 19.53 6.94 6.89
N THR A 148 18.43 6.24 6.64
CA THR A 148 17.30 6.16 7.56
C THR A 148 16.97 4.72 7.92
N THR A 149 16.96 4.40 9.22
CA THR A 149 16.51 3.08 9.70
C THR A 149 15.01 3.12 9.97
N TYR A 150 14.27 2.25 9.29
CA TYR A 150 12.85 2.05 9.51
C TYR A 150 12.62 0.85 10.43
N THR A 151 11.90 1.07 11.52
CA THR A 151 11.33 0.00 12.35
C THR A 151 9.91 -0.22 11.90
N ILE A 152 9.62 -1.38 11.34
CA ILE A 152 8.38 -1.74 10.66
C ILE A 152 7.62 -2.75 11.50
N THR A 153 6.33 -2.48 11.73
CA THR A 153 5.41 -3.44 12.34
C THR A 153 4.48 -3.96 11.23
N GLU A 154 4.59 -5.24 10.93
CA GLU A 154 3.82 -5.91 9.89
C GLU A 154 2.86 -6.92 10.50
N ASN A 155 1.58 -6.87 10.10
CA ASN A 155 0.60 -7.87 10.46
C ASN A 155 0.50 -8.93 9.36
N ILE A 156 0.80 -10.17 9.70
CA ILE A 156 0.82 -11.28 8.76
C ILE A 156 -0.50 -12.05 8.84
N ASP A 157 -1.16 -12.23 7.70
CA ASP A 157 -2.32 -13.10 7.61
C ASP A 157 -1.86 -14.57 7.72
N ILE A 158 -2.45 -15.29 8.63
CA ILE A 158 -2.15 -16.72 8.89
C ILE A 158 -2.33 -17.56 7.63
N ASN A 159 -3.25 -17.19 6.76
CA ASN A 159 -3.48 -17.89 5.49
C ASN A 159 -2.31 -17.74 4.51
N THR A 160 -1.39 -16.81 4.74
CA THR A 160 -0.17 -16.65 3.93
C THR A 160 0.99 -17.51 4.41
N ILE A 161 0.86 -18.14 5.59
CA ILE A 161 1.86 -19.06 6.10
C ILE A 161 1.78 -20.37 5.31
N ASN A 162 2.82 -20.64 4.56
CA ASN A 162 2.90 -21.80 3.69
C ASN A 162 3.55 -22.99 4.39
N LYS A 163 3.03 -24.18 4.10
CA LYS A 163 3.63 -25.43 4.54
C LYS A 163 4.67 -25.89 3.53
N TYR A 164 5.90 -26.05 3.95
CA TYR A 164 6.99 -26.60 3.16
C TYR A 164 7.32 -28.00 3.64
N GLN A 165 7.46 -28.91 2.68
CA GLN A 165 7.95 -30.28 2.94
C GLN A 165 9.20 -30.50 2.12
N TYR A 166 10.23 -30.99 2.75
CA TYR A 166 11.44 -31.38 2.05
C TYR A 166 12.02 -32.64 2.67
N VAL A 167 12.82 -33.31 1.86
CA VAL A 167 13.52 -34.50 2.22
C VAL A 167 14.97 -34.13 2.47
N TYR A 168 15.49 -34.39 3.63
CA TYR A 168 16.90 -34.19 3.90
C TYR A 168 17.54 -35.50 4.26
N GLY A 169 18.82 -35.60 3.97
CA GLY A 169 19.62 -36.77 4.10
C GLY A 169 20.45 -37.02 2.85
N GLU A 170 21.71 -37.22 3.01
CA GLU A 170 22.61 -37.53 1.90
C GLU A 170 22.38 -38.97 1.46
N ALA A 171 21.74 -39.19 0.34
CA ALA A 171 21.91 -40.44 -0.41
C ALA A 171 23.31 -40.40 -1.05
N SER A 172 24.36 -40.61 -0.28
CA SER A 172 25.72 -40.75 -0.83
C SER A 172 25.82 -42.11 -1.51
N TYR A 173 25.76 -42.11 -2.85
CA TYR A 173 26.11 -43.28 -3.64
C TYR A 173 27.62 -43.46 -3.62
N ASN A 174 28.11 -44.39 -2.81
CA ASN A 174 29.47 -44.89 -2.93
C ASN A 174 29.47 -46.18 -3.77
N VAL A 175 30.25 -46.15 -4.85
CA VAL A 175 30.46 -47.35 -5.68
C VAL A 175 31.04 -48.48 -4.81
N GLY A 176 30.29 -49.54 -4.58
CA GLY A 176 30.68 -50.64 -3.70
C GLY A 176 29.85 -50.74 -2.39
N SER A 177 28.94 -49.85 -2.13
CA SER A 177 28.03 -49.91 -0.98
C SER A 177 27.06 -51.11 -1.13
N SER A 178 26.79 -51.80 -0.04
CA SER A 178 25.85 -52.93 -0.01
C SER A 178 24.41 -52.44 0.10
N ALA A 179 23.43 -53.30 -0.24
CA ALA A 179 22.00 -53.00 -0.06
C ALA A 179 21.63 -52.69 1.39
N ALA A 180 22.42 -53.14 2.38
CA ALA A 180 22.25 -52.83 3.79
C ALA A 180 22.67 -51.37 4.12
N ASP A 181 23.64 -50.82 3.39
CA ASP A 181 24.09 -49.46 3.59
C ASP A 181 23.03 -48.44 3.10
N TYR A 182 22.22 -48.80 2.10
CA TYR A 182 21.10 -47.99 1.64
C TYR A 182 19.87 -48.12 2.55
N ALA A 183 19.67 -49.27 3.21
CA ALA A 183 18.55 -49.44 4.14
C ALA A 183 18.68 -48.64 5.43
N ASN A 184 19.91 -48.19 5.78
CA ASN A 184 20.18 -47.38 6.94
C ASN A 184 20.28 -45.86 6.65
N GLN A 185 20.16 -45.46 5.37
CA GLN A 185 20.04 -44.07 5.01
C GLN A 185 18.56 -43.67 5.10
N ALA A 186 18.11 -43.35 6.31
CA ALA A 186 16.78 -42.82 6.50
C ALA A 186 16.73 -41.41 5.90
N SER A 187 16.05 -41.28 4.77
CA SER A 187 15.61 -39.97 4.32
C SER A 187 14.56 -39.45 5.30
N GLU A 188 14.89 -38.40 6.01
CA GLU A 188 13.96 -37.74 6.91
C GLU A 188 13.11 -36.74 6.15
N PHE A 189 11.80 -36.83 6.36
CA PHE A 189 10.87 -35.83 5.86
C PHE A 189 10.68 -34.76 6.93
N ALA A 190 10.99 -33.55 6.62
CA ALA A 190 10.69 -32.45 7.51
C ALA A 190 9.62 -31.56 6.92
N THR A 191 8.76 -31.10 7.79
CA THR A 191 7.75 -30.12 7.50
C THR A 191 8.06 -28.86 8.29
N THR A 192 8.05 -27.73 7.63
CA THR A 192 8.16 -26.41 8.28
C THR A 192 7.05 -25.50 7.80
N HIS A 193 6.64 -24.58 8.65
CA HIS A 193 5.70 -23.53 8.33
C HIS A 193 6.46 -22.22 8.12
N ARG A 194 6.25 -21.56 6.99
CA ARG A 194 7.03 -20.37 6.61
C ARG A 194 6.13 -19.23 6.18
N ALA A 195 6.48 -18.02 6.62
CA ALA A 195 5.91 -16.78 6.13
C ALA A 195 7.02 -15.92 5.53
N LEU A 196 6.67 -15.14 4.53
CA LEU A 196 7.56 -14.17 3.91
C LEU A 196 7.14 -12.76 4.35
N LEU A 197 8.09 -11.99 4.86
CA LEU A 197 7.90 -10.58 5.15
C LEU A 197 7.83 -9.77 3.85
N SER A 198 7.30 -8.59 3.91
CA SER A 198 7.14 -7.72 2.74
C SER A 198 8.46 -7.18 2.18
N TYR A 199 9.54 -7.26 2.95
CA TYR A 199 10.87 -6.83 2.54
C TYR A 199 11.90 -7.93 2.70
N ASP A 200 12.85 -7.98 1.78
CA ASP A 200 14.08 -8.76 1.83
C ASP A 200 15.28 -7.91 2.25
N LYS A 201 16.45 -8.52 2.39
CA LYS A 201 17.72 -7.86 2.76
C LYS A 201 17.54 -6.97 3.99
N LEU A 202 17.07 -7.59 5.04
CA LEU A 202 16.83 -6.95 6.32
C LEU A 202 18.13 -6.88 7.13
N ASP A 203 18.15 -6.00 8.13
CA ASP A 203 19.33 -5.83 8.97
C ASP A 203 19.64 -7.12 9.76
N ASP A 204 20.88 -7.62 9.68
CA ASP A 204 21.29 -8.88 10.32
C ASP A 204 21.36 -8.78 11.85
N ASN A 205 21.75 -7.62 12.36
CA ASN A 205 21.98 -7.37 13.79
C ASN A 205 20.76 -6.80 14.49
N GLN A 206 19.60 -7.38 14.25
CA GLN A 206 18.35 -6.95 14.86
C GLN A 206 17.72 -8.02 15.74
N THR A 207 16.85 -7.58 16.62
CA THR A 207 15.97 -8.47 17.38
C THR A 207 14.57 -8.40 16.77
N VAL A 208 14.20 -9.44 16.04
CA VAL A 208 12.85 -9.57 15.45
C VAL A 208 11.92 -10.14 16.51
N LYS A 209 10.83 -9.43 16.80
CA LYS A 209 9.83 -9.82 17.78
C LYS A 209 8.53 -10.17 17.09
N LEU A 210 8.02 -11.35 17.42
CA LEU A 210 6.71 -11.79 16.97
C LEU A 210 5.73 -11.72 18.15
N THR A 211 4.62 -11.07 17.94
CA THR A 211 3.55 -10.94 18.93
C THR A 211 2.29 -11.58 18.36
N TYR A 212 1.71 -12.53 19.08
CA TYR A 212 0.50 -13.24 18.69
C TYR A 212 -0.37 -13.54 19.91
N THR A 213 -1.65 -13.83 19.68
CA THR A 213 -2.57 -14.27 20.73
C THR A 213 -2.63 -15.80 20.73
N ASP A 214 -2.49 -16.43 21.88
CA ASP A 214 -2.60 -17.87 21.99
C ASP A 214 -4.05 -18.37 22.07
N SER A 215 -4.25 -19.68 22.12
CA SER A 215 -5.57 -20.31 22.21
C SER A 215 -6.37 -19.92 23.46
N THR A 216 -5.73 -19.36 24.48
CA THR A 216 -6.35 -18.88 25.72
C THR A 216 -6.75 -17.42 25.66
N GLY A 217 -6.42 -16.69 24.57
CA GLY A 217 -6.61 -15.26 24.42
C GLY A 217 -5.52 -14.41 25.08
N THR A 218 -4.39 -15.03 25.48
CA THR A 218 -3.27 -14.35 26.09
C THR A 218 -2.27 -13.94 25.01
N GLN A 219 -1.80 -12.70 25.04
CA GLN A 219 -0.80 -12.22 24.13
C GLN A 219 0.57 -12.79 24.50
N GLN A 220 1.21 -13.44 23.55
CA GLN A 220 2.54 -14.01 23.64
C GLN A 220 3.53 -13.23 22.78
N THR A 221 4.79 -13.17 23.21
CA THR A 221 5.85 -12.57 22.43
C THR A 221 7.02 -13.53 22.35
N VAL A 222 7.43 -13.87 21.12
CA VAL A 222 8.58 -14.72 20.83
C VAL A 222 9.63 -13.90 20.08
N THR A 223 10.88 -14.07 20.41
CA THR A 223 12.01 -13.48 19.71
C THR A 223 12.53 -14.49 18.70
N ALA A 224 12.59 -14.10 17.43
CA ALA A 224 13.15 -14.96 16.39
C ALA A 224 14.67 -15.07 16.51
N ILE A 225 15.19 -16.23 16.19
CA ILE A 225 16.63 -16.51 16.11
C ILE A 225 17.09 -16.22 14.69
N THR A 226 18.01 -15.29 14.53
CA THR A 226 18.54 -14.94 13.20
C THR A 226 19.41 -16.06 12.65
N LYS A 227 19.11 -16.49 11.42
CA LYS A 227 19.86 -17.50 10.65
C LYS A 227 20.24 -16.93 9.31
N SER A 228 21.53 -16.74 9.06
CA SER A 228 22.03 -16.35 7.74
C SER A 228 22.15 -17.55 6.84
N VAL A 229 21.67 -17.42 5.60
CA VAL A 229 21.72 -18.46 4.56
C VAL A 229 22.62 -18.10 3.39
N ALA A 230 23.28 -16.94 3.43
CA ALA A 230 24.06 -16.40 2.33
C ALA A 230 25.21 -17.33 1.86
N ALA A 231 25.79 -18.11 2.78
CA ALA A 231 26.88 -19.06 2.48
C ALA A 231 26.47 -20.51 2.64
N ASP A 232 25.21 -20.81 2.96
CA ASP A 232 24.72 -22.15 3.25
C ASP A 232 24.03 -22.77 2.02
N THR A 233 24.67 -23.69 1.36
CA THR A 233 24.09 -24.42 0.20
C THR A 233 23.00 -25.42 0.60
N LYS A 234 22.93 -25.76 1.89
CA LYS A 234 21.98 -26.70 2.48
C LYS A 234 21.00 -26.01 3.44
N TYR A 235 20.73 -24.70 3.23
CA TYR A 235 19.95 -23.91 4.16
C TYR A 235 18.56 -24.53 4.46
N ASN A 236 17.93 -25.18 3.50
CA ASN A 236 16.65 -25.86 3.74
C ASN A 236 16.75 -27.00 4.73
N GLU A 237 17.90 -27.68 4.80
CA GLU A 237 18.16 -28.73 5.78
C GLU A 237 18.40 -28.16 7.18
N HIS A 238 18.97 -26.95 7.25
CA HIS A 238 19.33 -26.29 8.51
C HIS A 238 18.22 -25.39 9.06
N LEU A 239 17.19 -25.08 8.27
CA LEU A 239 16.05 -24.27 8.70
C LEU A 239 14.98 -25.10 9.41
N HIS A 240 15.37 -25.72 10.54
CA HIS A 240 14.50 -26.47 11.44
C HIS A 240 14.51 -25.86 12.82
N PRO A 241 13.57 -24.95 13.12
CA PRO A 241 13.43 -24.45 14.48
C PRO A 241 12.94 -25.55 15.42
N GLY A 242 13.32 -25.48 16.69
CA GLY A 242 12.67 -26.22 17.74
C GLY A 242 11.17 -25.92 17.80
N ALA A 243 10.39 -26.77 18.47
CA ALA A 243 8.93 -26.65 18.47
C ALA A 243 8.44 -25.28 18.97
N ASP A 244 9.15 -24.66 19.90
CA ASP A 244 8.88 -23.37 20.52
C ASP A 244 9.72 -22.21 19.96
N GLU A 245 10.50 -22.46 18.90
CA GLU A 245 11.39 -21.47 18.29
C GLU A 245 10.84 -20.93 16.97
N VAL A 246 11.35 -19.75 16.59
CA VAL A 246 11.16 -19.14 15.27
C VAL A 246 12.49 -18.74 14.70
N TYR A 247 12.79 -19.10 13.46
CA TYR A 247 13.96 -18.62 12.76
C TYR A 247 13.60 -17.46 11.86
N PHE A 248 14.47 -16.46 11.80
CA PHE A 248 14.40 -15.32 10.93
C PHE A 248 15.58 -15.31 9.97
N VAL A 249 15.33 -15.23 8.68
CA VAL A 249 16.33 -15.20 7.62
C VAL A 249 16.35 -13.79 7.01
N PRO A 250 17.33 -12.94 7.37
CA PRO A 250 17.35 -11.54 6.94
C PRO A 250 17.52 -11.36 5.44
N GLU A 251 18.25 -12.24 4.77
CA GLU A 251 18.52 -12.13 3.33
C GLU A 251 17.26 -12.25 2.47
N THR A 252 16.33 -13.07 2.89
CA THR A 252 15.08 -13.34 2.15
C THR A 252 13.84 -12.72 2.81
N GLY A 253 13.95 -12.27 4.06
CA GLY A 253 12.81 -11.85 4.87
C GLY A 253 11.90 -13.00 5.29
N GLU A 254 12.42 -14.23 5.34
CA GLU A 254 11.64 -15.43 5.64
C GLU A 254 11.60 -15.69 7.15
N LEU A 255 10.42 -16.03 7.66
CA LEU A 255 10.19 -16.51 9.01
C LEU A 255 9.84 -17.99 8.94
N VAL A 256 10.55 -18.81 9.72
CA VAL A 256 10.32 -20.27 9.82
C VAL A 256 9.86 -20.59 11.23
N PHE A 257 8.67 -21.16 11.35
CA PHE A 257 8.01 -21.41 12.63
C PHE A 257 8.20 -22.86 13.07
N GLY A 258 8.47 -23.06 14.35
CA GLY A 258 8.33 -24.34 15.02
C GLY A 258 6.85 -24.74 15.18
N ASP A 259 6.59 -26.00 15.34
CA ASP A 259 5.23 -26.54 15.31
C ASP A 259 4.33 -25.99 16.42
N ASP A 260 4.83 -25.86 17.65
CA ASP A 260 4.06 -25.35 18.79
C ASP A 260 3.72 -23.86 18.64
N VAL A 261 4.66 -23.07 18.11
CA VAL A 261 4.44 -21.65 17.82
C VAL A 261 3.40 -21.50 16.70
N TYR A 262 3.55 -22.28 15.63
CA TYR A 262 2.61 -22.24 14.51
C TYR A 262 1.18 -22.62 14.94
N ASP A 263 1.03 -23.70 15.72
CA ASP A 263 -0.28 -24.12 16.22
C ASP A 263 -0.91 -23.07 17.14
N SER A 264 -0.11 -22.39 17.95
CA SER A 264 -0.55 -21.29 18.82
C SER A 264 -1.03 -20.08 18.00
N ILE A 265 -0.25 -19.65 17.00
CA ILE A 265 -0.61 -18.56 16.07
C ILE A 265 -1.91 -18.91 15.32
N ARG A 266 -2.01 -20.14 14.83
CA ARG A 266 -3.20 -20.61 14.12
C ARG A 266 -4.46 -20.58 14.99
N ALA A 267 -4.33 -20.85 16.28
CA ALA A 267 -5.44 -20.80 17.22
C ALA A 267 -5.91 -19.38 17.51
N GLY A 268 -4.98 -18.42 17.68
CA GLY A 268 -5.27 -17.02 17.98
C GLY A 268 -5.64 -16.16 16.77
N LYS A 269 -5.22 -16.55 15.57
CA LYS A 269 -5.50 -15.90 14.28
C LYS A 269 -4.96 -14.48 14.12
N ASP A 270 -3.95 -14.09 14.88
CA ASP A 270 -3.24 -12.83 14.72
C ASP A 270 -1.74 -13.07 14.85
N LEU A 271 -0.98 -12.36 14.04
CA LEU A 271 0.48 -12.34 14.09
C LEU A 271 0.97 -10.98 13.67
N SER A 272 1.69 -10.33 14.56
CA SER A 272 2.39 -9.07 14.29
C SER A 272 3.89 -9.27 14.46
N VAL A 273 4.66 -8.73 13.54
CA VAL A 273 6.12 -8.87 13.51
C VAL A 273 6.77 -7.49 13.46
N ASP A 274 7.71 -7.25 14.38
CA ASP A 274 8.51 -6.03 14.42
C ASP A 274 9.91 -6.33 13.92
N TYR A 275 10.34 -5.64 12.87
CA TYR A 275 11.67 -5.77 12.29
C TYR A 275 12.22 -4.44 11.79
N LYS A 276 13.52 -4.39 11.48
CA LYS A 276 14.22 -3.21 11.00
C LYS A 276 14.77 -3.42 9.61
N LYS A 277 14.74 -2.32 8.82
CA LYS A 277 15.39 -2.25 7.52
C LYS A 277 16.00 -0.86 7.34
N THR A 278 17.28 -0.84 6.97
CA THR A 278 18.05 0.40 6.75
C THR A 278 18.33 0.63 5.28
N GLU A 279 18.59 -0.44 4.53
CA GLU A 279 18.96 -0.33 3.11
C GLU A 279 17.73 -0.59 2.21
N PHE A 280 17.34 0.42 1.45
CA PHE A 280 16.30 0.31 0.42
C PHE A 280 16.92 0.58 -0.95
N ALA A 281 16.64 -0.28 -1.89
CA ALA A 281 17.04 -0.06 -3.28
C ALA A 281 16.15 1.00 -3.94
N ALA A 282 16.66 1.60 -5.01
CA ALA A 282 15.83 2.45 -5.85
C ALA A 282 14.62 1.66 -6.36
N LYS A 283 13.44 2.25 -6.23
CA LYS A 283 12.12 1.66 -6.57
C LYS A 283 11.58 0.63 -5.57
N ASP A 284 12.20 0.46 -4.41
CA ASP A 284 11.54 -0.20 -3.30
C ASP A 284 10.35 0.63 -2.81
N VAL A 285 9.34 -0.04 -2.30
CA VAL A 285 8.15 0.60 -1.72
C VAL A 285 8.52 1.24 -0.38
N ARG A 286 8.07 2.44 -0.13
CA ARG A 286 8.27 3.11 1.16
C ARG A 286 7.38 2.50 2.23
N PRO A 287 7.91 2.07 3.38
CA PRO A 287 7.12 1.39 4.42
C PRO A 287 6.04 2.27 5.03
N GLU A 288 6.26 3.58 5.08
CA GLU A 288 5.36 4.58 5.68
C GLU A 288 3.97 4.68 5.03
N HIS A 289 3.78 4.10 3.85
CA HIS A 289 2.50 4.09 3.15
C HIS A 289 1.58 2.94 3.56
N TYR A 290 2.15 1.81 3.97
CA TYR A 290 1.41 0.56 4.18
C TYR A 290 1.55 -0.02 5.57
N PHE A 291 2.63 0.33 6.28
CA PHE A 291 2.95 -0.25 7.59
C PHE A 291 2.98 0.81 8.68
N ASN A 292 2.71 0.37 9.90
CA ASN A 292 3.06 1.15 11.06
C ASN A 292 4.59 1.14 11.18
N CYS A 293 5.23 2.27 10.98
CA CYS A 293 6.67 2.36 11.06
C CYS A 293 7.13 3.62 11.77
N THR A 294 8.34 3.54 12.33
CA THR A 294 9.08 4.69 12.83
C THR A 294 10.39 4.78 12.07
N ALA A 295 10.72 5.98 11.60
CA ALA A 295 11.95 6.27 10.89
C ALA A 295 12.91 7.02 11.83
N VAL A 296 14.19 6.62 11.84
CA VAL A 296 15.25 7.27 12.59
C VAL A 296 16.41 7.49 11.62
N ASP A 297 16.82 8.73 11.47
CA ASP A 297 17.99 9.10 10.68
C ASP A 297 19.26 8.66 11.43
N ASN A 298 20.18 8.01 10.71
CA ASN A 298 21.42 7.45 11.24
C ASN A 298 22.55 8.48 11.32
#